data_c03c078113a0505fc5f44924da487ff8
#
_entry.id   c03c078113a0505fc5f44924da487ff8
#
_cell.length_a   1.000
_cell.length_b   1.000
_cell.length_c   1.000
_cell.angle_alpha   90.00
_cell.angle_beta   90.00
_cell.angle_gamma   90.00
#
_symmetry.space_group_name_H-M   'P 1'
#
loop_
_entity.id
_entity.type
_entity.pdbx_description
1 polymer ?
#
loop_
_entity_poly.entity_id
_entity_poly.type
_entity_poly.pdbx_seq_one_letter_code
_entity_poly.pdbx_strand_id
1 'polypeptide(L)'
;IGLYDNGVVHYFQAGFDPELARLSIGRVMLGLCIGDCVADPLVREFDFMGGGNAYKDRWTQTSRETVTLICLRTGVRALAYAGIHRMTRLSKSLLKATLPAALRQAGHRFLQRRHFSR
;
A
#
# COMPACT_ATOMS: atom_id res chain seq x y z
N ILE A 1 9.11 -5.87 -7.41
CA ILE A 1 9.06 -4.94 -8.55
C ILE A 1 9.21 -3.54 -8.01
N GLY A 2 10.23 -2.83 -8.42
CA GLY A 2 10.46 -1.41 -8.18
C GLY A 2 10.40 -0.63 -9.49
N LEU A 3 10.00 0.62 -9.41
CA LEU A 3 10.05 1.57 -10.51
C LEU A 3 11.09 2.62 -10.18
N TYR A 4 11.99 2.93 -11.10
CA TYR A 4 13.00 3.98 -10.94
C TYR A 4 12.58 5.21 -11.72
N ASP A 5 12.54 6.35 -11.04
CA ASP A 5 12.31 7.65 -11.65
C ASP A 5 13.13 8.73 -10.95
N ASN A 6 13.93 9.44 -11.72
CA ASN A 6 14.70 10.63 -11.31
C ASN A 6 15.43 10.48 -9.94
N GLY A 7 16.10 9.35 -9.74
CA GLY A 7 16.85 9.07 -8.50
C GLY A 7 16.01 8.54 -7.35
N VAL A 8 14.73 8.25 -7.57
CA VAL A 8 13.82 7.64 -6.60
C VAL A 8 13.45 6.23 -7.05
N VAL A 9 13.63 5.25 -6.18
CA VAL A 9 13.18 3.89 -6.37
C VAL A 9 11.84 3.71 -5.65
N HIS A 10 10.76 3.54 -6.40
CA HIS A 10 9.43 3.29 -5.87
C HIS A 10 9.20 1.79 -5.70
N TYR A 11 9.05 1.34 -4.47
CA TYR A 11 8.76 -0.07 -4.16
C TYR A 11 7.28 -0.38 -4.35
N PHE A 12 6.93 -0.82 -5.54
CA PHE A 12 5.53 -0.98 -5.95
C PHE A 12 4.90 -2.25 -5.38
N GLN A 13 5.54 -3.40 -5.57
CA GLN A 13 4.96 -4.68 -5.18
C GLN A 13 6.04 -5.73 -4.94
N ALA A 14 5.83 -6.55 -3.92
CA ALA A 14 6.55 -7.80 -3.70
C ALA A 14 5.54 -8.94 -3.53
N GLY A 15 5.96 -10.12 -3.95
CA GLY A 15 5.26 -11.36 -3.70
C GLY A 15 6.27 -12.46 -3.43
N PHE A 16 5.87 -13.45 -2.64
CA PHE A 16 6.65 -14.63 -2.37
C PHE A 16 5.72 -15.83 -2.17
N ASP A 17 6.24 -17.03 -2.31
CA ASP A 17 5.50 -18.26 -2.06
C ASP A 17 5.10 -18.33 -0.57
N PRO A 18 3.80 -18.45 -0.25
CA PRO A 18 3.31 -18.56 1.12
C PRO A 18 3.91 -19.73 1.92
N GLU A 19 4.29 -20.81 1.26
CA GLU A 19 4.94 -21.96 1.91
C GLU A 19 6.30 -21.58 2.50
N LEU A 20 6.96 -20.58 1.94
CA LEU A 20 8.24 -20.05 2.36
C LEU A 20 8.12 -18.90 3.38
N ALA A 21 6.92 -18.57 3.85
CA ALA A 21 6.67 -17.43 4.75
C ALA A 21 7.52 -17.47 6.03
N ARG A 22 7.76 -18.66 6.57
CA ARG A 22 8.61 -18.90 7.77
C ARG A 22 10.07 -18.47 7.57
N LEU A 23 10.56 -18.45 6.35
CA LEU A 23 11.94 -18.06 6.03
C LEU A 23 12.13 -16.55 5.92
N SER A 24 11.06 -15.77 6.06
CA SER A 24 11.08 -14.31 5.97
C SER A 24 11.72 -13.78 4.67
N ILE A 25 11.59 -14.51 3.56
CA ILE A 25 12.21 -14.22 2.26
C ILE A 25 11.92 -12.78 1.81
N GLY A 26 10.68 -12.31 1.98
CA GLY A 26 10.32 -10.94 1.62
C GLY A 26 11.14 -9.88 2.35
N ARG A 27 11.54 -10.15 3.61
CA ARG A 27 12.39 -9.22 4.37
C ARG A 27 13.84 -9.26 3.88
N VAL A 28 14.37 -10.44 3.59
CA VAL A 28 15.73 -10.61 3.07
C VAL A 28 15.85 -9.92 1.71
N MET A 29 14.92 -10.20 0.79
CA MET A 29 14.90 -9.56 -0.53
C MET A 29 14.77 -8.05 -0.45
N LEU A 30 13.93 -7.53 0.43
CA LEU A 30 13.81 -6.09 0.62
C LEU A 30 15.12 -5.48 1.15
N GLY A 31 15.79 -6.14 2.09
CA GLY A 31 17.09 -5.70 2.60
C GLY A 31 18.16 -5.64 1.50
N LEU A 32 18.21 -6.65 0.62
CA LEU A 32 19.10 -6.68 -0.53
C LEU A 32 18.79 -5.53 -1.51
N CYS A 33 17.52 -5.34 -1.86
CA CYS A 33 17.12 -4.23 -2.74
C CYS A 33 17.49 -2.85 -2.16
N ILE A 34 17.33 -2.65 -0.86
CA ILE A 34 17.74 -1.40 -0.21
C ILE A 34 19.26 -1.27 -0.23
N GLY A 35 20.00 -2.37 0.04
CA GLY A 35 21.45 -2.39 -0.03
C GLY A 35 21.98 -1.99 -1.42
N ASP A 36 21.40 -2.52 -2.48
CA ASP A 36 21.73 -2.17 -3.86
C ASP A 36 21.45 -0.68 -4.13
N CYS A 37 20.32 -0.17 -3.66
CA CYS A 37 19.96 1.24 -3.80
C CYS A 37 20.94 2.17 -3.05
N VAL A 38 21.40 1.78 -1.88
CA VAL A 38 22.39 2.55 -1.09
C VAL A 38 23.76 2.56 -1.78
N ALA A 39 24.11 1.49 -2.47
CA ALA A 39 25.39 1.38 -3.20
C ALA A 39 25.38 2.16 -4.52
N ASP A 40 24.20 2.47 -5.08
CA ASP A 40 24.08 3.20 -6.34
C ASP A 40 24.08 4.72 -6.10
N PRO A 41 25.11 5.47 -6.55
CA PRO A 41 25.18 6.92 -6.37
C PRO A 41 24.07 7.71 -7.10
N LEU A 42 23.38 7.10 -8.04
CA LEU A 42 22.26 7.71 -8.75
C LEU A 42 20.95 7.62 -7.98
N VAL A 43 20.87 6.73 -6.98
CA VAL A 43 19.67 6.58 -6.12
C VAL A 43 19.80 7.50 -4.91
N ARG A 44 18.85 8.40 -4.77
CA ARG A 44 18.77 9.35 -3.65
C ARG A 44 17.72 8.96 -2.62
N GLU A 45 16.74 8.16 -3.03
CA GLU A 45 15.60 7.82 -2.18
C GLU A 45 15.03 6.45 -2.53
N PHE A 46 14.64 5.69 -1.51
CA PHE A 46 13.85 4.48 -1.62
C PHE A 46 12.46 4.74 -1.03
N ASP A 47 11.45 4.83 -1.89
CA ASP A 47 10.07 5.13 -1.50
C ASP A 47 9.25 3.85 -1.35
N PHE A 48 8.80 3.57 -0.14
CA PHE A 48 7.92 2.44 0.17
C PHE A 48 6.48 2.62 -0.31
N MET A 49 6.18 3.70 -0.99
CA MET A 49 4.86 4.05 -1.47
C MET A 49 3.80 4.20 -0.35
N GLY A 50 2.57 4.56 -0.72
CA GLY A 50 1.50 4.77 0.22
C GLY A 50 1.06 3.53 0.99
N GLY A 51 0.31 3.75 2.07
CA GLY A 51 -0.23 2.71 2.95
C GLY A 51 0.66 2.46 4.17
N GLY A 52 0.10 2.68 5.36
CA GLY A 52 0.75 2.38 6.63
C GLY A 52 0.75 0.89 6.91
N ASN A 53 1.92 0.28 7.03
CA ASN A 53 2.12 -1.10 7.43
C ASN A 53 3.28 -1.19 8.41
N ALA A 54 3.07 -1.89 9.51
CA ALA A 54 4.06 -2.04 10.58
C ALA A 54 5.44 -2.59 10.13
N TYR A 55 5.52 -3.23 8.96
CA TYR A 55 6.82 -3.66 8.43
C TYR A 55 7.64 -2.49 7.87
N LYS A 56 7.00 -1.46 7.33
CA LYS A 56 7.68 -0.27 6.79
C LYS A 56 8.34 0.54 7.90
N ASP A 57 7.67 0.64 9.04
CA ASP A 57 8.15 1.36 10.22
C ASP A 57 9.46 0.79 10.79
N ARG A 58 9.81 -0.45 10.40
CA ARG A 58 11.10 -1.08 10.75
C ARG A 58 12.27 -0.64 9.87
N TRP A 59 11.97 -0.09 8.70
CA TRP A 59 12.97 0.33 7.72
C TRP A 59 13.16 1.83 7.67
N THR A 60 12.12 2.59 7.95
CA THR A 60 12.16 4.05 7.97
C THR A 60 11.19 4.61 9.00
N GLN A 61 11.59 5.73 9.60
CA GLN A 61 10.73 6.54 10.48
C GLN A 61 10.28 7.83 9.78
N THR A 62 10.82 8.08 8.58
CA THR A 62 10.44 9.25 7.78
C THR A 62 9.19 8.93 6.97
N SER A 63 8.19 9.78 7.05
CA SER A 63 6.97 9.67 6.26
C SER A 63 6.59 10.99 5.63
N ARG A 64 5.94 10.93 4.47
CA ARG A 64 5.35 12.07 3.77
C ARG A 64 3.86 11.87 3.62
N GLU A 65 3.09 12.94 3.78
CA GLU A 65 1.67 12.89 3.49
C GLU A 65 1.43 12.94 1.99
N THR A 66 0.58 12.03 1.51
CA THR A 66 0.15 12.02 0.11
C THR A 66 -1.22 12.67 0.01
N VAL A 67 -1.32 13.71 -0.80
CA VAL A 67 -2.58 14.38 -1.10
C VAL A 67 -3.12 13.91 -2.44
N THR A 68 -4.35 13.43 -2.44
CA THR A 68 -5.07 13.08 -3.68
C THR A 68 -5.97 14.23 -4.08
N LEU A 69 -5.64 14.91 -5.19
CA LEU A 69 -6.47 15.96 -5.77
C LEU A 69 -7.41 15.34 -6.80
N ILE A 70 -8.71 15.54 -6.61
CA ILE A 70 -9.73 15.11 -7.54
C ILE A 70 -10.36 16.35 -8.17
N CYS A 71 -10.06 16.58 -9.45
CA CYS A 71 -10.66 17.66 -10.24
C CYS A 71 -11.86 17.13 -11.01
N LEU A 72 -13.03 17.69 -10.77
CA LEU A 72 -14.27 17.34 -11.47
C LEU A 72 -14.73 18.51 -12.33
N ARG A 73 -15.07 18.24 -13.59
CA ARG A 73 -15.73 19.23 -14.42
C ARG A 73 -17.13 19.50 -13.87
N THR A 74 -17.58 20.74 -13.89
CA THR A 74 -18.92 21.12 -13.44
C THR A 74 -20.01 20.44 -14.27
N GLY A 75 -21.06 19.94 -13.61
CA GLY A 75 -22.19 19.27 -14.26
C GLY A 75 -22.86 18.24 -13.37
N VAL A 76 -24.05 17.79 -13.75
CA VAL A 76 -24.88 16.84 -12.98
C VAL A 76 -24.15 15.51 -12.74
N ARG A 77 -23.40 15.03 -13.74
CA ARG A 77 -22.61 13.80 -13.63
C ARG A 77 -21.49 13.92 -12.60
N ALA A 78 -20.85 15.08 -12.53
CA ALA A 78 -19.79 15.34 -11.55
C ALA A 78 -20.34 15.42 -10.14
N LEU A 79 -21.50 16.04 -9.95
CA LEU A 79 -22.20 16.09 -8.67
C LEU A 79 -22.62 14.69 -8.21
N ALA A 80 -23.16 13.86 -9.10
CA ALA A 80 -23.50 12.47 -8.80
C ALA A 80 -22.27 11.66 -8.39
N TYR A 81 -21.15 11.78 -9.13
CA TYR A 81 -19.89 11.13 -8.78
C TYR A 81 -19.37 11.58 -7.41
N ALA A 82 -19.35 12.89 -7.15
CA ALA A 82 -18.91 13.42 -5.86
C ALA A 82 -19.79 12.92 -4.70
N GLY A 83 -21.11 12.84 -4.90
CA GLY A 83 -22.06 12.30 -3.94
C GLY A 83 -21.78 10.83 -3.63
N ILE A 84 -21.64 9.99 -4.65
CA ILE A 84 -21.32 8.56 -4.50
C ILE A 84 -19.96 8.40 -3.80
N HIS A 85 -18.95 9.13 -4.21
CA HIS A 85 -17.62 9.06 -3.62
C HIS A 85 -17.60 9.49 -2.14
N ARG A 86 -18.40 10.51 -1.79
CA ARG A 86 -18.57 10.94 -0.39
C ARG A 86 -19.29 9.88 0.44
N MET A 87 -20.36 9.29 -0.09
CA MET A 87 -21.09 8.21 0.58
C MET A 87 -20.22 6.97 0.80
N THR A 88 -19.42 6.56 -0.18
CA THR A 88 -18.52 5.42 -0.03
C THR A 88 -17.40 5.66 0.98
N ARG A 89 -16.93 6.91 1.13
CA ARG A 89 -15.97 7.27 2.20
C ARG A 89 -16.62 7.19 3.58
N LEU A 90 -17.83 7.73 3.72
CA LEU A 90 -18.58 7.71 4.99
C LEU A 90 -18.95 6.27 5.40
N SER A 91 -19.42 5.45 4.46
CA SER A 91 -19.74 4.05 4.75
C SER A 91 -18.49 3.25 5.18
N LYS A 92 -17.35 3.47 4.54
CA LYS A 92 -16.07 2.84 4.95
C LYS A 92 -15.62 3.30 6.33
N SER A 93 -15.81 4.58 6.69
CA SER A 93 -15.43 5.09 8.01
C SER A 93 -16.36 4.53 9.10
N LEU A 94 -17.65 4.46 8.84
CA LEU A 94 -18.63 3.85 9.74
C LEU A 94 -18.37 2.35 9.92
N LEU A 95 -18.11 1.61 8.85
CA LEU A 95 -17.75 0.19 8.94
C LEU A 95 -16.46 -0.03 9.75
N LYS A 96 -15.47 0.85 9.61
CA LYS A 96 -14.25 0.78 10.42
C LYS A 96 -14.51 1.08 11.89
N ALA A 97 -15.45 1.95 12.22
CA ALA A 97 -15.79 2.30 13.59
C ALA A 97 -16.63 1.24 14.30
N THR A 98 -17.51 0.55 13.55
CA THR A 98 -18.48 -0.41 14.12
C THR A 98 -17.97 -1.85 14.14
N LEU A 99 -17.01 -2.23 13.28
CA LEU A 99 -16.50 -3.59 13.21
C LEU A 99 -15.39 -3.84 14.24
N PRO A 100 -15.59 -4.82 15.15
CA PRO A 100 -14.53 -5.27 16.07
C PRO A 100 -13.26 -5.70 15.30
N ALA A 101 -12.10 -5.49 15.92
CA ALA A 101 -10.80 -5.79 15.30
C ALA A 101 -10.69 -7.25 14.81
N ALA A 102 -11.32 -8.18 15.49
CA ALA A 102 -11.36 -9.61 15.14
C ALA A 102 -12.05 -9.88 13.80
N LEU A 103 -13.17 -9.21 13.52
CA LEU A 103 -13.90 -9.36 12.25
C LEU A 103 -13.17 -8.72 11.06
N ARG A 104 -12.40 -7.64 11.31
CA ARG A 104 -11.54 -7.03 10.30
C ARG A 104 -10.43 -7.97 9.84
N GLN A 105 -9.82 -8.70 10.77
CA GLN A 105 -8.77 -9.68 10.46
C GLN A 105 -9.32 -10.92 9.76
N ALA A 106 -10.51 -11.38 10.11
CA ALA A 106 -11.16 -12.52 9.46
C ALA A 106 -11.52 -12.21 7.99
N GLY A 107 -12.04 -11.01 7.70
CA GLY A 107 -12.35 -10.57 6.34
C GLY A 107 -11.11 -10.49 5.44
N HIS A 108 -9.96 -10.02 5.96
CA HIS A 108 -8.69 -9.99 5.23
C HIS A 108 -8.18 -11.40 4.88
N ARG A 109 -8.30 -12.36 5.80
CA ARG A 109 -7.90 -13.76 5.56
C ARG A 109 -8.78 -14.45 4.53
N PHE A 110 -10.07 -14.13 4.51
CA PHE A 110 -11.01 -14.71 3.55
C PHE A 110 -10.79 -14.20 2.11
N LEU A 111 -10.50 -12.92 1.96
CA LEU A 111 -10.20 -12.32 0.65
C LEU A 111 -8.86 -12.81 0.09
N GLN A 112 -7.84 -12.99 0.92
CA GLN A 112 -6.56 -13.55 0.50
C GLN A 112 -6.68 -15.00 0.01
N ARG A 113 -7.53 -15.83 0.63
CA ARG A 113 -7.74 -17.22 0.18
C ARG A 113 -8.41 -17.34 -1.18
N ARG A 114 -9.27 -16.39 -1.59
CA ARG A 114 -9.92 -16.39 -2.91
C ARG A 114 -9.01 -16.00 -4.07
N HIS A 115 -7.96 -15.25 -3.82
CA HIS A 115 -7.01 -14.85 -4.87
C HIS A 115 -6.01 -15.94 -5.25
N PHE A 116 -5.85 -16.96 -4.43
CA PHE A 116 -4.91 -18.07 -4.65
C PHE A 116 -5.55 -19.33 -5.25
N SER A 117 -6.84 -19.32 -5.56
CA SER A 117 -7.58 -20.46 -6.14
C SER A 117 -7.92 -20.25 -7.62
N ARG A 118 -7.07 -19.54 -8.38
CA ARG A 118 -7.15 -19.51 -9.86
C ARG A 118 -5.78 -19.68 -10.46
#